data_602492addbc84648a2dbda1cbf1be53f
#
_entry.id   602492addbc84648a2dbda1cbf1be53f
#
_cell.length_a   1.000
_cell.length_b   1.000
_cell.length_c   1.000
_cell.angle_alpha   90.00
_cell.angle_beta   90.00
_cell.angle_gamma   90.00
#
_symmetry.space_group_name_H-M   'P 1'
#
loop_
_entity.id
_entity.type
_entity.pdbx_description
1 polymer ?
#
loop_
_entity_poly.entity_id
_entity_poly.type
_entity_poly.pdbx_seq_one_letter_code
_entity_poly.pdbx_strand_id
1 'polypeptide(L)'
;TKACGPGEWVSYFRGGPRHTKAHLDEAIDASLARLQTDYVDLYQLHWPDRRTNFFGQLGYTHDQDAEETPIDDILTALESLVVSGKVRAIGLSNETPWGVMTFLEIARREGLPVVASIQNPYSLLNRTFEIGLAEIAHRESVGLLAYSPLAFGVLSGKYLEGARPAGARLTLFDRFSRYSNPEATRATEAYAQLAKAHGLTLTEMALAFVTSRPFLTSNIIGATSLEQLKENID
;
A
#
# COMPACT_ATOMS: atom_id res chain seq x y z
N THR A 1 -4.06 -11.28 -1.14
CA THR A 1 -4.68 -10.90 0.15
C THR A 1 -3.65 -10.41 1.16
N LYS A 2 -4.10 -9.88 2.32
CA LYS A 2 -3.20 -9.25 3.31
C LYS A 2 -3.47 -9.75 4.73
N ALA A 3 -2.39 -9.92 5.51
CA ALA A 3 -2.47 -10.02 6.95
C ALA A 3 -2.55 -8.62 7.58
N CYS A 4 -3.48 -8.43 8.50
CA CYS A 4 -3.63 -7.19 9.25
C CYS A 4 -2.46 -7.05 10.24
N GLY A 5 -1.85 -5.87 10.33
CA GLY A 5 -0.86 -5.54 11.35
C GLY A 5 -1.49 -5.03 12.66
N PRO A 6 -0.69 -4.68 13.67
CA PRO A 6 -1.17 -4.19 14.96
C PRO A 6 -1.75 -2.77 14.86
N GLY A 7 -2.63 -2.44 15.82
CA GLY A 7 -3.19 -1.09 15.96
C GLY A 7 -4.42 -1.09 16.86
N GLU A 8 -4.59 -0.05 17.66
CA GLU A 8 -5.74 0.09 18.55
C GLU A 8 -7.07 0.07 17.79
N TRP A 9 -7.09 0.68 16.58
CA TRP A 9 -8.29 0.72 15.71
C TRP A 9 -8.72 -0.65 15.14
N VAL A 10 -7.90 -1.69 15.30
CA VAL A 10 -8.17 -3.07 14.89
C VAL A 10 -8.13 -4.05 16.06
N SER A 11 -8.07 -3.57 17.29
CA SER A 11 -8.00 -4.39 18.51
C SER A 11 -9.21 -5.33 18.68
N TYR A 12 -10.37 -4.96 18.14
CA TYR A 12 -11.57 -5.80 18.11
C TYR A 12 -11.45 -7.03 17.20
N PHE A 13 -10.44 -7.06 16.36
CA PHE A 13 -10.22 -8.10 15.36
C PHE A 13 -9.14 -9.08 15.85
N ARG A 14 -9.48 -10.37 15.99
CA ARG A 14 -8.58 -11.43 16.46
C ARG A 14 -7.84 -11.12 17.78
N GLY A 15 -8.46 -10.37 18.68
CA GLY A 15 -7.82 -10.01 19.95
C GLY A 15 -6.64 -9.04 19.84
N GLY A 16 -6.53 -8.30 18.74
CA GLY A 16 -5.41 -7.43 18.41
C GLY A 16 -4.40 -8.14 17.49
N PRO A 17 -4.53 -7.96 16.16
CA PRO A 17 -3.69 -8.70 15.21
C PRO A 17 -2.22 -8.28 15.32
N ARG A 18 -1.34 -9.27 15.18
CA ARG A 18 0.11 -9.15 15.11
C ARG A 18 0.62 -10.02 13.96
N HIS A 19 1.89 -9.91 13.61
CA HIS A 19 2.49 -10.79 12.61
C HIS A 19 3.12 -12.05 13.23
N THR A 20 2.60 -12.50 14.36
CA THR A 20 2.99 -13.79 14.96
C THR A 20 2.51 -14.95 14.08
N LYS A 21 3.19 -16.10 14.19
CA LYS A 21 2.81 -17.30 13.43
C LYS A 21 1.33 -17.66 13.61
N ALA A 22 0.81 -17.63 14.83
CA ALA A 22 -0.59 -17.96 15.12
C ALA A 22 -1.57 -17.03 14.38
N HIS A 23 -1.32 -15.72 14.40
CA HIS A 23 -2.18 -14.75 13.71
C HIS A 23 -2.06 -14.83 12.18
N LEU A 24 -0.86 -15.11 11.65
CA LEU A 24 -0.64 -15.28 10.21
C LEU A 24 -1.35 -16.55 9.70
N ASP A 25 -1.25 -17.66 10.42
CA ASP A 25 -1.94 -18.92 10.11
C ASP A 25 -3.47 -18.73 10.10
N GLU A 26 -4.04 -18.13 11.16
CA GLU A 26 -5.47 -17.86 11.23
C GLU A 26 -5.93 -16.91 10.11
N ALA A 27 -5.14 -15.87 9.81
CA ALA A 27 -5.48 -14.88 8.80
C ALA A 27 -5.50 -15.46 7.39
N ILE A 28 -4.53 -16.33 7.05
CA ILE A 28 -4.50 -16.98 5.73
C ILE A 28 -5.63 -18.00 5.61
N ASP A 29 -5.89 -18.83 6.62
CA ASP A 29 -6.94 -19.84 6.59
C ASP A 29 -8.32 -19.21 6.43
N ALA A 30 -8.60 -18.13 7.17
CA ALA A 30 -9.83 -17.35 7.01
C ALA A 30 -9.92 -16.69 5.62
N SER A 31 -8.79 -16.31 5.01
CA SER A 31 -8.78 -15.74 3.65
C SER A 31 -9.05 -16.81 2.59
N LEU A 32 -8.43 -17.98 2.69
CA LEU A 32 -8.63 -19.11 1.79
C LEU A 32 -10.09 -19.59 1.82
N ALA A 33 -10.67 -19.68 3.02
CA ALA A 33 -12.10 -20.05 3.18
C ALA A 33 -13.03 -19.04 2.49
N ARG A 34 -12.78 -17.72 2.63
CA ARG A 34 -13.59 -16.69 1.95
C ARG A 34 -13.39 -16.64 0.44
N LEU A 35 -12.18 -16.92 -0.03
CA LEU A 35 -11.85 -16.95 -1.46
C LEU A 35 -12.25 -18.27 -2.13
N GLN A 36 -12.62 -19.29 -1.35
CA GLN A 36 -12.96 -20.64 -1.84
C GLN A 36 -11.83 -21.25 -2.66
N THR A 37 -10.59 -21.16 -2.16
CA THR A 37 -9.38 -21.68 -2.77
C THR A 37 -8.46 -22.24 -1.69
N ASP A 38 -7.52 -23.09 -2.08
CA ASP A 38 -6.52 -23.68 -1.20
C ASP A 38 -5.17 -22.95 -1.19
N TYR A 39 -4.99 -21.95 -2.06
CA TYR A 39 -3.78 -21.12 -2.10
C TYR A 39 -4.06 -19.68 -2.51
N VAL A 40 -3.08 -18.79 -2.27
CA VAL A 40 -3.00 -17.44 -2.82
C VAL A 40 -1.66 -17.23 -3.52
N ASP A 41 -1.65 -16.47 -4.62
CA ASP A 41 -0.41 -16.16 -5.34
C ASP A 41 0.47 -15.18 -4.57
N LEU A 42 -0.15 -14.18 -3.92
CA LEU A 42 0.56 -13.17 -3.14
C LEU A 42 -0.11 -12.95 -1.78
N TYR A 43 0.65 -13.16 -0.71
CA TYR A 43 0.27 -12.85 0.67
C TYR A 43 1.12 -11.70 1.19
N GLN A 44 0.48 -10.60 1.60
CA GLN A 44 1.18 -9.39 1.99
C GLN A 44 0.97 -9.08 3.48
N LEU A 45 1.99 -8.56 4.14
CA LEU A 45 1.85 -7.89 5.42
C LEU A 45 1.31 -6.48 5.17
N HIS A 46 0.15 -6.13 5.80
CA HIS A 46 -0.59 -4.92 5.42
C HIS A 46 0.09 -3.62 5.87
N TRP A 47 0.77 -3.67 7.03
CA TRP A 47 1.67 -2.64 7.54
C TRP A 47 2.61 -3.26 8.56
N PRO A 48 3.73 -2.60 8.91
CA PRO A 48 4.72 -3.13 9.83
C PRO A 48 4.17 -3.51 11.20
N ASP A 49 4.66 -4.62 11.75
CA ASP A 49 4.44 -5.00 13.17
C ASP A 49 5.57 -4.42 14.05
N ARG A 50 5.77 -3.13 13.94
CA ARG A 50 6.65 -2.32 14.78
C ARG A 50 6.21 -0.86 14.70
N ARG A 51 6.63 -0.06 15.66
CA ARG A 51 6.34 1.37 15.64
C ARG A 51 7.20 2.07 14.60
N THR A 52 6.58 2.49 13.51
CA THR A 52 7.20 3.26 12.43
C THR A 52 6.18 4.10 11.69
N ASN A 53 6.62 4.95 10.76
CA ASN A 53 5.75 5.79 9.98
C ASN A 53 5.09 5.01 8.84
N PHE A 54 3.77 4.94 8.83
CA PHE A 54 2.96 4.43 7.74
C PHE A 54 1.66 5.25 7.62
N PHE A 55 0.90 5.03 6.56
CA PHE A 55 -0.37 5.74 6.28
C PHE A 55 -0.26 7.27 6.26
N GLY A 56 0.91 7.82 5.86
CA GLY A 56 1.12 9.26 5.72
C GLY A 56 1.60 9.97 6.97
N GLN A 57 1.97 9.23 8.00
CA GLN A 57 2.68 9.80 9.15
C GLN A 57 4.06 10.29 8.73
N LEU A 58 4.45 11.44 9.27
CA LEU A 58 5.77 12.05 9.09
C LEU A 58 6.42 12.27 10.48
N GLY A 59 7.74 12.32 10.51
CA GLY A 59 8.48 12.53 11.76
C GLY A 59 8.58 11.24 12.57
N TYR A 60 9.65 10.46 12.34
CA TYR A 60 9.91 9.22 13.08
C TYR A 60 10.33 9.53 14.53
N THR A 61 9.68 8.86 15.47
CA THR A 61 10.08 8.84 16.88
C THR A 61 10.30 7.39 17.29
N HIS A 62 11.51 7.11 17.77
CA HIS A 62 11.85 5.78 18.26
C HIS A 62 11.17 5.52 19.63
N ASP A 63 10.62 4.34 19.78
CA ASP A 63 10.00 3.87 21.01
C ASP A 63 10.65 2.53 21.36
N GLN A 64 11.49 2.56 22.41
CA GLN A 64 12.25 1.38 22.84
C GLN A 64 11.38 0.33 23.55
N ASP A 65 10.22 0.74 24.07
CA ASP A 65 9.31 -0.11 24.83
C ASP A 65 8.16 -0.65 23.95
N ALA A 66 8.15 -0.30 22.66
CA ALA A 66 7.11 -0.79 21.74
C ALA A 66 7.22 -2.29 21.55
N GLU A 67 6.14 -3.01 21.80
CA GLU A 67 6.04 -4.40 21.42
C GLU A 67 6.11 -4.55 19.91
N GLU A 68 6.99 -5.44 19.42
CA GLU A 68 7.09 -5.77 18.01
C GLU A 68 7.32 -7.28 17.83
N THR A 69 6.90 -7.81 16.69
CA THR A 69 7.29 -9.16 16.28
C THR A 69 8.59 -9.06 15.46
N PRO A 70 9.67 -9.72 15.87
CA PRO A 70 10.92 -9.71 15.14
C PRO A 70 10.75 -10.14 13.68
N ILE A 71 11.50 -9.52 12.75
CA ILE A 71 11.35 -9.78 11.32
C ILE A 71 11.75 -11.21 10.94
N ASP A 72 12.71 -11.80 11.61
CA ASP A 72 13.12 -13.20 11.45
C ASP A 72 12.01 -14.17 11.85
N ASP A 73 11.32 -13.93 12.96
CA ASP A 73 10.15 -14.71 13.38
C ASP A 73 9.00 -14.59 12.35
N ILE A 74 8.77 -13.37 11.84
CA ILE A 74 7.77 -13.12 10.79
C ILE A 74 8.11 -13.92 9.53
N LEU A 75 9.36 -13.87 9.05
CA LEU A 75 9.81 -14.59 7.87
C LEU A 75 9.71 -16.11 8.05
N THR A 76 10.09 -16.62 9.20
CA THR A 76 9.96 -18.06 9.54
C THR A 76 8.49 -18.50 9.53
N ALA A 77 7.60 -17.66 10.05
CA ALA A 77 6.17 -17.94 10.00
C ALA A 77 5.65 -17.95 8.55
N LEU A 78 6.05 -16.97 7.73
CA LEU A 78 5.68 -16.91 6.31
C LEU A 78 6.26 -18.08 5.49
N GLU A 79 7.48 -18.53 5.80
CA GLU A 79 8.06 -19.72 5.16
C GLU A 79 7.16 -20.93 5.33
N SER A 80 6.64 -21.16 6.53
CA SER A 80 5.75 -22.29 6.81
C SER A 80 4.50 -22.28 5.92
N LEU A 81 4.00 -21.10 5.55
CA LEU A 81 2.87 -20.93 4.63
C LEU A 81 3.25 -21.18 3.17
N VAL A 82 4.48 -20.83 2.79
CA VAL A 82 5.01 -21.13 1.45
C VAL A 82 5.27 -22.63 1.30
N VAL A 83 5.92 -23.25 2.27
CA VAL A 83 6.22 -24.70 2.27
C VAL A 83 4.94 -25.54 2.27
N SER A 84 3.90 -25.10 3.00
CA SER A 84 2.59 -25.78 2.99
C SER A 84 1.80 -25.60 1.68
N GLY A 85 2.28 -24.78 0.76
CA GLY A 85 1.61 -24.48 -0.53
C GLY A 85 0.43 -23.50 -0.43
N LYS A 86 0.09 -22.98 0.75
CA LYS A 86 -0.99 -22.01 0.93
C LYS A 86 -0.65 -20.64 0.30
N VAL A 87 0.63 -20.30 0.20
CA VAL A 87 1.14 -19.03 -0.31
C VAL A 87 2.22 -19.28 -1.35
N ARG A 88 2.14 -18.66 -2.53
CA ARG A 88 3.17 -18.78 -3.58
C ARG A 88 4.29 -17.77 -3.40
N ALA A 89 3.94 -16.53 -3.07
CA ALA A 89 4.89 -15.44 -2.87
C ALA A 89 4.45 -14.54 -1.71
N ILE A 90 5.44 -13.97 -1.01
CA ILE A 90 5.21 -13.02 0.07
C ILE A 90 5.47 -11.59 -0.41
N GLY A 91 4.79 -10.62 0.20
CA GLY A 91 4.98 -9.20 -0.09
C GLY A 91 4.78 -8.33 1.14
N LEU A 92 5.23 -7.10 1.04
CA LEU A 92 5.08 -6.09 2.07
C LEU A 92 4.09 -5.01 1.64
N SER A 93 3.55 -4.26 2.60
CA SER A 93 2.76 -3.07 2.31
C SER A 93 2.99 -2.03 3.40
N ASN A 94 2.99 -0.75 3.00
CA ASN A 94 3.26 0.39 3.89
C ASN A 94 4.59 0.28 4.63
N GLU A 95 5.56 -0.41 4.01
CA GLU A 95 6.86 -0.66 4.60
C GLU A 95 7.84 0.48 4.31
N THR A 96 8.83 0.63 5.20
CA THR A 96 9.90 1.62 5.11
C THR A 96 11.12 1.07 4.38
N PRO A 97 12.07 1.94 3.91
CA PRO A 97 13.33 1.48 3.32
C PRO A 97 14.12 0.54 4.24
N TRP A 98 14.21 0.86 5.52
CA TRP A 98 14.87 0.03 6.52
C TRP A 98 14.24 -1.36 6.61
N GLY A 99 12.91 -1.41 6.74
CA GLY A 99 12.22 -2.70 6.87
C GLY A 99 12.35 -3.56 5.63
N VAL A 100 12.20 -2.99 4.41
CA VAL A 100 12.39 -3.76 3.17
C VAL A 100 13.79 -4.38 3.12
N MET A 101 14.85 -3.59 3.39
CA MET A 101 16.21 -4.10 3.36
C MET A 101 16.46 -5.16 4.43
N THR A 102 15.91 -4.97 5.63
CA THR A 102 16.02 -5.96 6.72
C THR A 102 15.35 -7.29 6.36
N PHE A 103 14.13 -7.26 5.78
CA PHE A 103 13.47 -8.46 5.27
C PHE A 103 14.31 -9.18 4.21
N LEU A 104 14.88 -8.44 3.26
CA LEU A 104 15.70 -9.00 2.18
C LEU A 104 17.02 -9.59 2.70
N GLU A 105 17.69 -8.91 3.64
CA GLU A 105 18.94 -9.37 4.24
C GLU A 105 18.74 -10.66 5.01
N ILE A 106 17.74 -10.70 5.90
CA ILE A 106 17.45 -11.92 6.71
C ILE A 106 17.04 -13.06 5.78
N ALA A 107 16.16 -12.83 4.81
CA ALA A 107 15.73 -13.87 3.87
C ALA A 107 16.91 -14.49 3.13
N ARG A 108 17.88 -13.69 2.67
CA ARG A 108 19.07 -14.19 1.97
C ARG A 108 20.04 -14.93 2.90
N ARG A 109 20.25 -14.40 4.09
CA ARG A 109 21.16 -14.99 5.06
C ARG A 109 20.68 -16.35 5.57
N GLU A 110 19.36 -16.47 5.84
CA GLU A 110 18.75 -17.66 6.43
C GLU A 110 18.13 -18.61 5.37
N GLY A 111 18.16 -18.27 4.10
CA GLY A 111 17.53 -19.07 3.02
C GLY A 111 16.00 -19.06 3.04
N LEU A 112 15.39 -18.03 3.62
CA LEU A 112 13.95 -17.86 3.75
C LEU A 112 13.32 -17.23 2.48
N PRO A 113 11.98 -17.28 2.32
CA PRO A 113 11.31 -16.68 1.16
C PRO A 113 11.61 -15.19 1.01
N VAL A 114 12.02 -14.79 -0.19
CA VAL A 114 12.32 -13.40 -0.52
C VAL A 114 11.02 -12.64 -0.83
N VAL A 115 10.94 -11.39 -0.38
CA VAL A 115 9.84 -10.48 -0.66
C VAL A 115 9.74 -10.20 -2.15
N ALA A 116 8.60 -10.49 -2.77
CA ALA A 116 8.37 -10.32 -4.21
C ALA A 116 7.91 -8.90 -4.59
N SER A 117 7.23 -8.19 -3.69
CA SER A 117 6.68 -6.87 -3.99
C SER A 117 6.45 -6.04 -2.73
N ILE A 118 6.35 -4.73 -2.93
CA ILE A 118 5.94 -3.78 -1.90
C ILE A 118 4.71 -3.01 -2.38
N GLN A 119 3.66 -2.93 -1.55
CA GLN A 119 2.46 -2.16 -1.86
C GLN A 119 2.42 -0.89 -1.01
N ASN A 120 2.80 0.24 -1.61
CA ASN A 120 2.86 1.55 -0.95
C ASN A 120 2.07 2.62 -1.72
N PRO A 121 1.69 3.74 -1.06
CA PRO A 121 1.02 4.84 -1.75
C PRO A 121 1.98 5.51 -2.74
N TYR A 122 1.48 5.79 -3.94
CA TYR A 122 2.22 6.57 -4.91
C TYR A 122 1.29 7.31 -5.88
N SER A 123 1.49 8.61 -6.03
CA SER A 123 0.69 9.48 -6.90
C SER A 123 1.41 10.81 -7.13
N LEU A 124 0.86 11.68 -7.99
CA LEU A 124 1.32 13.06 -8.14
C LEU A 124 1.35 13.86 -6.81
N LEU A 125 0.48 13.54 -5.85
CA LEU A 125 0.42 14.17 -4.53
C LEU A 125 1.21 13.43 -3.44
N ASN A 126 1.76 12.25 -3.75
CA ASN A 126 2.55 11.47 -2.79
C ASN A 126 3.69 10.77 -3.50
N ARG A 127 4.86 11.37 -3.44
CA ARG A 127 6.09 10.88 -4.06
C ARG A 127 7.11 10.36 -3.04
N THR A 128 6.68 10.07 -1.80
CA THR A 128 7.57 9.62 -0.73
C THR A 128 8.29 8.30 -1.05
N PHE A 129 7.69 7.45 -1.91
CA PHE A 129 8.33 6.23 -2.38
C PHE A 129 9.65 6.47 -3.13
N GLU A 130 9.78 7.63 -3.81
CA GLU A 130 11.00 8.00 -4.53
C GLU A 130 12.18 8.28 -3.59
N ILE A 131 11.91 8.49 -2.29
CA ILE A 131 12.94 8.74 -1.29
C ILE A 131 13.40 7.40 -0.70
N GLY A 132 14.33 6.73 -1.37
CA GLY A 132 14.95 5.47 -0.95
C GLY A 132 14.27 4.21 -1.49
N LEU A 133 12.94 4.07 -1.42
CA LEU A 133 12.25 2.85 -1.85
C LEU A 133 12.31 2.60 -3.37
N ALA A 134 12.29 3.64 -4.18
CA ALA A 134 12.37 3.50 -5.64
C ALA A 134 13.71 2.89 -6.09
N GLU A 135 14.82 3.29 -5.48
CA GLU A 135 16.13 2.70 -5.76
C GLU A 135 16.19 1.25 -5.28
N ILE A 136 15.70 0.96 -4.07
CA ILE A 136 15.60 -0.40 -3.53
C ILE A 136 14.74 -1.28 -4.45
N ALA A 137 13.56 -0.81 -4.84
CA ALA A 137 12.66 -1.56 -5.72
C ALA A 137 13.35 -1.98 -7.03
N HIS A 138 14.14 -1.08 -7.61
CA HIS A 138 14.88 -1.34 -8.85
C HIS A 138 16.07 -2.28 -8.64
N ARG A 139 16.93 -2.01 -7.63
CA ARG A 139 18.16 -2.79 -7.38
C ARG A 139 17.89 -4.19 -6.84
N GLU A 140 16.86 -4.30 -6.01
CA GLU A 140 16.51 -5.54 -5.31
C GLU A 140 15.42 -6.35 -6.02
N SER A 141 14.88 -5.83 -7.15
CA SER A 141 13.79 -6.45 -7.90
C SER A 141 12.51 -6.67 -7.06
N VAL A 142 12.23 -5.72 -6.15
CA VAL A 142 11.00 -5.69 -5.32
C VAL A 142 10.08 -4.60 -5.85
N GLY A 143 9.28 -4.95 -6.85
CA GLY A 143 8.47 -3.97 -7.58
C GLY A 143 7.33 -3.36 -6.77
N LEU A 144 7.01 -2.08 -7.09
CA LEU A 144 5.92 -1.35 -6.46
C LEU A 144 4.55 -1.78 -7.01
N LEU A 145 3.63 -2.12 -6.11
CA LEU A 145 2.20 -2.13 -6.35
C LEU A 145 1.63 -0.81 -5.82
N ALA A 146 1.47 0.19 -6.70
CA ALA A 146 1.07 1.54 -6.28
C ALA A 146 -0.41 1.59 -5.92
N TYR A 147 -0.75 1.95 -4.69
CA TYR A 147 -2.12 2.22 -4.32
C TYR A 147 -2.41 3.73 -4.21
N SER A 148 -3.68 4.10 -4.34
CA SER A 148 -4.16 5.48 -4.35
C SER A 148 -3.53 6.37 -5.43
N PRO A 149 -3.41 5.93 -6.68
CA PRO A 149 -2.85 6.74 -7.76
C PRO A 149 -3.64 8.03 -7.99
N LEU A 150 -4.95 8.02 -7.68
CA LEU A 150 -5.82 9.18 -7.71
C LEU A 150 -5.98 9.90 -6.35
N ALA A 151 -5.09 9.63 -5.37
CA ALA A 151 -5.06 10.32 -4.07
C ALA A 151 -6.46 10.39 -3.41
N PHE A 152 -7.11 9.24 -3.19
CA PHE A 152 -8.49 9.12 -2.67
C PHE A 152 -9.55 9.79 -3.56
N GLY A 153 -9.25 10.01 -4.83
CA GLY A 153 -10.11 10.68 -5.81
C GLY A 153 -9.89 12.18 -5.92
N VAL A 154 -8.92 12.77 -5.21
CA VAL A 154 -8.57 14.19 -5.35
C VAL A 154 -8.06 14.47 -6.76
N LEU A 155 -7.20 13.62 -7.30
CA LEU A 155 -6.66 13.74 -8.65
C LEU A 155 -7.64 13.35 -9.78
N SER A 156 -8.92 13.14 -9.48
CA SER A 156 -9.97 13.15 -10.51
C SER A 156 -10.59 14.56 -10.71
N GLY A 157 -10.16 15.56 -9.93
CA GLY A 157 -10.70 16.91 -9.99
C GLY A 157 -12.05 17.14 -9.31
N LYS A 158 -12.76 16.08 -8.89
CA LYS A 158 -14.14 16.17 -8.37
C LYS A 158 -14.31 16.98 -7.07
N TYR A 159 -13.22 17.32 -6.40
CA TYR A 159 -13.23 18.15 -5.19
C TYR A 159 -12.70 19.57 -5.41
N LEU A 160 -12.35 19.93 -6.64
CA LEU A 160 -11.92 21.27 -6.98
C LEU A 160 -13.03 22.29 -6.69
N GLU A 161 -12.63 23.55 -6.46
CA GLU A 161 -13.54 24.65 -6.13
C GLU A 161 -14.38 24.38 -4.86
N GLY A 162 -13.89 23.52 -3.96
CA GLY A 162 -14.59 23.16 -2.71
C GLY A 162 -15.78 22.21 -2.89
N ALA A 163 -15.92 21.60 -4.07
CA ALA A 163 -17.00 20.66 -4.33
C ALA A 163 -16.95 19.42 -3.42
N ARG A 164 -18.11 18.97 -2.96
CA ARG A 164 -18.27 17.77 -2.12
C ARG A 164 -19.37 16.87 -2.71
N PRO A 165 -19.10 16.15 -3.78
CA PRO A 165 -20.11 15.30 -4.42
C PRO A 165 -20.68 14.27 -3.45
N ALA A 166 -22.01 14.07 -3.47
CA ALA A 166 -22.67 13.05 -2.68
C ALA A 166 -22.12 11.65 -3.03
N GLY A 167 -21.89 10.82 -2.02
CA GLY A 167 -21.31 9.48 -2.21
C GLY A 167 -19.80 9.44 -2.45
N ALA A 168 -19.13 10.58 -2.62
CA ALA A 168 -17.67 10.60 -2.77
C ALA A 168 -16.95 10.39 -1.45
N ARG A 169 -15.77 9.72 -1.51
CA ARG A 169 -15.03 9.26 -0.31
C ARG A 169 -14.77 10.34 0.72
N LEU A 170 -14.26 11.52 0.31
CA LEU A 170 -13.95 12.62 1.24
C LEU A 170 -15.20 13.36 1.72
N THR A 171 -16.34 13.15 1.07
CA THR A 171 -17.63 13.67 1.53
C THR A 171 -18.23 12.77 2.62
N LEU A 172 -18.04 11.44 2.49
CA LEU A 172 -18.61 10.45 3.40
C LEU A 172 -17.75 10.17 4.64
N PHE A 173 -16.42 10.34 4.53
CA PHE A 173 -15.48 9.87 5.56
C PHE A 173 -14.39 10.90 5.85
N ASP A 174 -14.50 11.62 6.92
CA ASP A 174 -13.53 12.65 7.35
C ASP A 174 -12.12 12.09 7.67
N ARG A 175 -12.03 10.80 8.03
CA ARG A 175 -10.75 10.12 8.30
C ARG A 175 -9.78 10.07 7.11
N PHE A 176 -10.26 10.27 5.87
CA PHE A 176 -9.42 10.28 4.67
C PHE A 176 -8.86 11.67 4.35
N SER A 177 -8.22 12.32 5.32
CA SER A 177 -7.74 13.70 5.22
C SER A 177 -6.35 13.88 4.61
N ARG A 178 -5.60 12.79 4.32
CA ARG A 178 -4.20 12.84 3.86
C ARG A 178 -3.94 13.81 2.70
N TYR A 179 -4.89 13.94 1.79
CA TYR A 179 -4.79 14.74 0.57
C TYR A 179 -5.78 15.92 0.55
N SER A 180 -6.24 16.38 1.72
CA SER A 180 -7.25 17.45 1.87
C SER A 180 -6.67 18.76 2.42
N ASN A 181 -5.34 18.88 2.45
CA ASN A 181 -4.68 20.10 2.89
C ASN A 181 -4.59 21.16 1.76
N PRO A 182 -4.35 22.46 2.10
CA PRO A 182 -4.28 23.52 1.10
C PRO A 182 -3.22 23.32 0.03
N GLU A 183 -2.08 22.70 0.35
CA GLU A 183 -1.01 22.40 -0.60
C GLU A 183 -1.46 21.38 -1.64
N ALA A 184 -2.15 20.32 -1.21
CA ALA A 184 -2.72 19.32 -2.11
C ALA A 184 -3.77 19.94 -3.04
N THR A 185 -4.59 20.87 -2.54
CA THR A 185 -5.58 21.60 -3.37
C THR A 185 -4.88 22.42 -4.44
N ARG A 186 -3.91 23.27 -4.05
CA ARG A 186 -3.15 24.11 -5.03
C ARG A 186 -2.41 23.25 -6.07
N ALA A 187 -1.80 22.15 -5.64
CA ALA A 187 -1.12 21.23 -6.56
C ALA A 187 -2.13 20.58 -7.53
N THR A 188 -3.30 20.19 -7.04
CA THR A 188 -4.35 19.57 -7.87
C THR A 188 -4.88 20.56 -8.92
N GLU A 189 -5.08 21.83 -8.54
CA GLU A 189 -5.47 22.91 -9.48
C GLU A 189 -4.43 23.10 -10.58
N ALA A 190 -3.13 23.15 -10.21
CA ALA A 190 -2.04 23.27 -11.18
C ALA A 190 -1.96 22.06 -12.11
N TYR A 191 -2.13 20.86 -11.59
CA TYR A 191 -2.16 19.62 -12.39
C TYR A 191 -3.38 19.58 -13.33
N ALA A 192 -4.55 20.06 -12.88
CA ALA A 192 -5.73 20.13 -13.74
C ALA A 192 -5.52 21.09 -14.92
N GLN A 193 -4.89 22.25 -14.68
CA GLN A 193 -4.53 23.20 -15.74
C GLN A 193 -3.52 22.58 -16.72
N LEU A 194 -2.50 21.89 -16.20
CA LEU A 194 -1.49 21.23 -17.02
C LEU A 194 -2.11 20.13 -17.88
N ALA A 195 -2.94 19.26 -17.31
CA ALA A 195 -3.62 18.20 -18.05
C ALA A 195 -4.46 18.79 -19.20
N LYS A 196 -5.27 19.81 -18.89
CA LYS A 196 -6.09 20.52 -19.90
C LYS A 196 -5.26 21.12 -21.02
N ALA A 197 -4.10 21.73 -20.71
CA ALA A 197 -3.19 22.30 -21.71
C ALA A 197 -2.63 21.26 -22.69
N HIS A 198 -2.60 20.00 -22.28
CA HIS A 198 -2.14 18.86 -23.09
C HIS A 198 -3.28 17.98 -23.62
N GLY A 199 -4.53 18.40 -23.49
CA GLY A 199 -5.70 17.67 -24.01
C GLY A 199 -6.02 16.38 -23.21
N LEU A 200 -5.57 16.29 -21.97
CA LEU A 200 -5.81 15.15 -21.07
C LEU A 200 -6.82 15.52 -19.99
N THR A 201 -7.53 14.53 -19.47
CA THR A 201 -8.18 14.64 -18.17
C THR A 201 -7.13 14.58 -17.05
N LEU A 202 -7.48 15.08 -15.87
CA LEU A 202 -6.59 14.98 -14.71
C LEU A 202 -6.40 13.51 -14.27
N THR A 203 -7.43 12.68 -14.42
CA THR A 203 -7.38 11.24 -14.16
C THR A 203 -6.37 10.54 -15.06
N GLU A 204 -6.45 10.73 -16.37
CA GLU A 204 -5.51 10.17 -17.35
C GLU A 204 -4.08 10.57 -17.04
N MET A 205 -3.82 11.88 -16.82
CA MET A 205 -2.48 12.35 -16.48
C MET A 205 -1.95 11.72 -15.18
N ALA A 206 -2.79 11.64 -14.15
CA ALA A 206 -2.39 11.08 -12.85
C ALA A 206 -2.08 9.57 -12.95
N LEU A 207 -2.87 8.81 -13.69
CA LEU A 207 -2.65 7.38 -13.89
C LEU A 207 -1.42 7.12 -14.78
N ALA A 208 -1.29 7.87 -15.89
CA ALA A 208 -0.12 7.78 -16.77
C ALA A 208 1.19 8.12 -16.05
N PHE A 209 1.17 9.13 -15.17
CA PHE A 209 2.32 9.47 -14.32
C PHE A 209 2.77 8.28 -13.49
N VAL A 210 1.86 7.60 -12.81
CA VAL A 210 2.20 6.43 -11.98
C VAL A 210 2.67 5.27 -12.86
N THR A 211 1.93 4.97 -13.92
CA THR A 211 2.19 3.84 -14.82
C THR A 211 3.53 3.96 -15.55
N SER A 212 4.00 5.18 -15.81
CA SER A 212 5.29 5.42 -16.50
C SER A 212 6.53 5.23 -15.62
N ARG A 213 6.39 4.91 -14.33
CA ARG A 213 7.56 4.80 -13.44
C ARG A 213 8.29 3.48 -13.59
N PRO A 214 9.64 3.48 -13.73
CA PRO A 214 10.43 2.25 -13.97
C PRO A 214 10.44 1.27 -12.79
N PHE A 215 10.11 1.73 -11.58
CA PHE A 215 10.00 0.91 -10.37
C PHE A 215 8.59 0.36 -10.13
N LEU A 216 7.63 0.70 -10.99
CA LEU A 216 6.25 0.21 -10.88
C LEU A 216 6.11 -1.18 -11.49
N THR A 217 5.47 -2.09 -10.74
CA THR A 217 4.99 -3.37 -11.25
C THR A 217 3.53 -3.31 -11.65
N SER A 218 2.68 -2.67 -10.82
CA SER A 218 1.25 -2.55 -11.09
C SER A 218 0.65 -1.32 -10.43
N ASN A 219 -0.26 -0.68 -11.14
CA ASN A 219 -1.05 0.43 -10.63
C ASN A 219 -2.39 -0.11 -10.11
N ILE A 220 -2.68 0.10 -8.82
CA ILE A 220 -3.90 -0.38 -8.19
C ILE A 220 -4.97 0.70 -8.27
N ILE A 221 -5.87 0.54 -9.21
CA ILE A 221 -7.01 1.43 -9.41
C ILE A 221 -8.23 0.99 -8.59
N GLY A 222 -9.17 1.90 -8.39
CA GLY A 222 -10.46 1.63 -7.78
C GLY A 222 -11.55 2.48 -8.46
N ALA A 223 -12.69 1.85 -8.71
CA ALA A 223 -13.86 2.51 -9.30
C ALA A 223 -15.13 2.11 -8.53
N THR A 224 -16.08 3.01 -8.42
CA THR A 224 -17.41 2.79 -7.82
C THR A 224 -18.52 2.87 -8.86
N SER A 225 -18.18 3.16 -10.12
CA SER A 225 -19.09 3.11 -11.28
C SER A 225 -18.38 2.58 -12.52
N LEU A 226 -19.14 2.17 -13.54
CA LEU A 226 -18.59 1.69 -14.81
C LEU A 226 -17.88 2.81 -15.57
N GLU A 227 -18.38 4.03 -15.49
CA GLU A 227 -17.77 5.22 -16.12
C GLU A 227 -16.37 5.47 -15.54
N GLN A 228 -16.22 5.43 -14.19
CA GLN A 228 -14.92 5.55 -13.55
C GLN A 228 -13.97 4.42 -13.92
N LEU A 229 -14.49 3.20 -14.01
CA LEU A 229 -13.66 2.05 -14.41
C LEU A 229 -13.16 2.22 -15.85
N LYS A 230 -14.03 2.64 -16.75
CA LYS A 230 -13.67 2.90 -18.15
C LYS A 230 -12.61 4.00 -18.25
N GLU A 231 -12.83 5.15 -17.61
CA GLU A 231 -11.86 6.27 -17.57
C GLU A 231 -10.49 5.84 -17.02
N ASN A 232 -10.47 4.89 -16.07
CA ASN A 232 -9.22 4.41 -15.49
C ASN A 232 -8.45 3.40 -16.37
N ILE A 233 -9.10 2.79 -17.37
CA ILE A 233 -8.52 1.71 -18.20
C ILE A 233 -8.14 2.21 -19.59
N ASP A 234 -8.94 3.13 -20.17
CA ASP A 234 -8.74 3.72 -21.48
C ASP A 234 -7.52 4.66 -21.48
#